data_9eb9ae713859544e73377048fe99ef85
#
_entry.id   9eb9ae713859544e73377048fe99ef85
#
_cell.length_a   1.000
_cell.length_b   1.000
_cell.length_c   1.000
_cell.angle_alpha   90.00
_cell.angle_beta   90.00
_cell.angle_gamma   90.00
#
_symmetry.space_group_name_H-M   'P 1'
#
loop_
_entity.id
_entity.type
_entity.pdbx_description
1 polymer ?
#
loop_
_entity_poly.entity_id
_entity_poly.type
_entity_poly.pdbx_seq_one_letter_code
_entity_poly.pdbx_strand_id
1 'polypeptide(L)'
;MSQAFETAIQQALREVVESFDEQYVAEGLLKKDAIIVDLDNYKPELVEKILTNAILNEAFTEDIAGATILKINDIIQMLEVDEYWSNSYTRYTNKIGLFTNNRYLDEVTDVVLNFPYKDGILKAGMTKDDVSREDAEESFLNEIVAREEIDVLLDEKIFKNAKKYDKNDSSPVSEIKDTDNLIIKGNNLLALHSLKKRFSGKIKSIIIDPPYYFKKTKSSDAFNYNSNFKLSTWLVFMKNRLDVATELLSDEGLCIIIVGEEGYAQLKLLADNIFGEDKYIGTISWRKSDNQANIGEFAKVTDYILIYKKSSGKLNKLPLTDKARKEYRYSDENGYFRRQILLHKTRGKYNYELTTPTGKKLYGPWMKEKEEIERLDNLGKIYWTRGGQEQPYGKLYLQDSEGQIPNDFWDNSFGTNQRGAEEIRELFRGDRLFDFPKPERLIYNLIKISSEEGDLVLDFFMGSGTTAAVAHKMNRQYIGIEQMDYIETVAVERLKKVIDGEQGGISQDVAWSGGGSFIYAELMDKNATFIDAVLNSKHSDELKAIFDDMKATLDFDFRVDLQEVDQSIWDEDFEMQKKILVKIIDKNQLYHNYSEIDDETIKSQLSQSDYDFNKSFYGEK
;
A
#
# COMPACT_ATOMS: atom_id res chain seq x y z
N MET A 1 -29.03 29.17 -17.56
CA MET A 1 -29.03 28.11 -18.58
C MET A 1 -28.08 28.58 -19.69
N SER A 2 -26.86 28.10 -19.72
CA SER A 2 -25.92 28.36 -20.81
C SER A 2 -26.35 27.48 -21.99
N GLN A 3 -26.64 28.09 -23.13
CA GLN A 3 -26.77 27.36 -24.37
C GLN A 3 -25.43 26.67 -24.67
N ALA A 4 -25.41 25.35 -24.60
CA ALA A 4 -24.29 24.56 -25.07
C ALA A 4 -24.15 24.85 -26.60
N PHE A 5 -22.93 25.19 -27.02
CA PHE A 5 -22.63 25.35 -28.45
C PHE A 5 -22.60 23.96 -29.09
N GLU A 6 -23.67 23.60 -29.82
CA GLU A 6 -23.69 22.38 -30.63
C GLU A 6 -22.93 22.61 -31.94
N THR A 7 -22.11 21.62 -32.32
CA THR A 7 -21.48 21.64 -33.66
C THR A 7 -22.50 21.36 -34.76
N ALA A 8 -22.21 21.75 -36.01
CA ALA A 8 -23.08 21.48 -37.15
C ALA A 8 -23.39 19.97 -37.30
N ILE A 9 -22.44 19.10 -36.96
CA ILE A 9 -22.60 17.65 -37.00
C ILE A 9 -23.54 17.17 -35.87
N GLN A 10 -23.39 17.69 -34.65
CA GLN A 10 -24.29 17.37 -33.53
C GLN A 10 -25.72 17.83 -33.79
N GLN A 11 -25.87 19.02 -34.38
CA GLN A 11 -27.17 19.54 -34.77
C GLN A 11 -27.82 18.68 -35.85
N ALA A 12 -27.05 18.28 -36.89
CA ALA A 12 -27.53 17.41 -37.95
C ALA A 12 -27.95 16.03 -37.44
N LEU A 13 -27.17 15.44 -36.47
CA LEU A 13 -27.54 14.17 -35.86
C LEU A 13 -28.80 14.32 -34.99
N ARG A 14 -28.91 15.40 -34.23
CA ARG A 14 -30.11 15.70 -33.45
C ARG A 14 -31.35 15.81 -34.34
N GLU A 15 -31.28 16.54 -35.42
CA GLU A 15 -32.38 16.69 -36.38
C GLU A 15 -32.81 15.33 -36.97
N VAL A 16 -31.87 14.48 -37.35
CA VAL A 16 -32.15 13.12 -37.81
C VAL A 16 -32.84 12.29 -36.72
N VAL A 17 -32.34 12.31 -35.50
CA VAL A 17 -32.87 11.51 -34.38
C VAL A 17 -34.25 12.03 -33.94
N GLU A 18 -34.44 13.35 -33.83
CA GLU A 18 -35.74 13.96 -33.51
C GLU A 18 -36.82 13.65 -34.55
N SER A 19 -36.44 13.38 -35.82
CA SER A 19 -37.38 12.96 -36.85
C SER A 19 -38.02 11.58 -36.64
N PHE A 20 -37.63 10.85 -35.59
CA PHE A 20 -38.23 9.58 -35.16
C PHE A 20 -39.16 9.75 -33.94
N ASP A 21 -39.51 11.00 -33.59
CA ASP A 21 -40.42 11.37 -32.51
C ASP A 21 -40.16 10.62 -31.17
N GLU A 22 -41.17 10.07 -30.52
CA GLU A 22 -41.12 9.43 -29.22
C GLU A 22 -40.17 8.21 -29.14
N GLN A 23 -39.71 7.68 -30.28
CA GLN A 23 -38.81 6.54 -30.29
C GLN A 23 -37.46 6.89 -29.64
N TYR A 24 -36.87 8.04 -30.01
CA TYR A 24 -35.55 8.47 -29.55
C TYR A 24 -35.58 9.74 -28.70
N VAL A 25 -36.76 10.34 -28.48
CA VAL A 25 -36.90 11.53 -27.67
C VAL A 25 -37.93 11.32 -26.58
N ALA A 26 -37.62 11.72 -25.34
CA ALA A 26 -38.54 11.77 -24.21
C ALA A 26 -38.39 13.11 -23.49
N GLU A 27 -39.48 13.88 -23.39
CA GLU A 27 -39.51 15.18 -22.69
C GLU A 27 -38.42 16.16 -23.18
N GLY A 28 -38.09 16.10 -24.48
CA GLY A 28 -37.06 16.95 -25.09
C GLY A 28 -35.62 16.51 -24.89
N LEU A 29 -35.41 15.31 -24.28
CA LEU A 29 -34.10 14.72 -24.10
C LEU A 29 -33.94 13.49 -25.01
N LEU A 30 -32.73 13.32 -25.57
CA LEU A 30 -32.40 12.17 -26.39
C LEU A 30 -32.24 10.91 -25.55
N LYS A 31 -32.91 9.82 -25.95
CA LYS A 31 -32.73 8.47 -25.41
C LYS A 31 -31.47 7.84 -26.02
N LYS A 32 -30.28 8.31 -25.58
CA LYS A 32 -28.99 7.92 -26.15
C LYS A 32 -28.81 6.41 -26.24
N ASP A 33 -29.20 5.67 -25.22
CA ASP A 33 -29.05 4.21 -25.20
C ASP A 33 -29.89 3.51 -26.30
N ALA A 34 -31.10 3.99 -26.54
CA ALA A 34 -31.95 3.41 -27.58
C ALA A 34 -31.37 3.70 -28.99
N ILE A 35 -30.80 4.88 -29.19
CA ILE A 35 -30.13 5.27 -30.47
C ILE A 35 -28.89 4.38 -30.67
N ILE A 36 -28.07 4.19 -29.65
CA ILE A 36 -26.85 3.39 -29.70
C ILE A 36 -27.18 1.93 -30.01
N VAL A 37 -28.15 1.33 -29.34
CA VAL A 37 -28.59 -0.04 -29.60
C VAL A 37 -29.06 -0.22 -31.03
N ASP A 38 -29.84 0.74 -31.58
CA ASP A 38 -30.36 0.67 -32.94
C ASP A 38 -29.26 0.93 -33.99
N LEU A 39 -28.23 1.73 -33.67
CA LEU A 39 -27.03 1.90 -34.50
C LEU A 39 -26.17 0.63 -34.53
N ASP A 40 -25.91 0.00 -33.38
CA ASP A 40 -25.16 -1.26 -33.27
C ASP A 40 -25.84 -2.40 -34.06
N ASN A 41 -27.18 -2.41 -34.11
CA ASN A 41 -27.97 -3.38 -34.86
C ASN A 41 -28.17 -2.98 -36.33
N TYR A 42 -27.55 -1.91 -36.81
CA TYR A 42 -27.68 -1.41 -38.17
C TYR A 42 -29.15 -1.21 -38.60
N LYS A 43 -29.97 -0.62 -37.73
CA LYS A 43 -31.39 -0.42 -38.03
C LYS A 43 -31.56 0.34 -39.33
N PRO A 44 -32.19 -0.28 -40.37
CA PRO A 44 -32.15 0.25 -41.73
C PRO A 44 -32.66 1.69 -41.85
N GLU A 45 -33.74 2.04 -41.15
CA GLU A 45 -34.38 3.35 -41.22
C GLU A 45 -33.50 4.46 -40.63
N LEU A 46 -32.75 4.15 -39.55
CA LEU A 46 -31.81 5.09 -38.90
C LEU A 46 -30.57 5.29 -39.77
N VAL A 47 -30.00 4.18 -40.26
CA VAL A 47 -28.82 4.19 -41.14
C VAL A 47 -29.13 4.94 -42.45
N GLU A 48 -30.30 4.71 -43.07
CA GLU A 48 -30.73 5.41 -44.29
C GLU A 48 -30.82 6.92 -44.06
N LYS A 49 -31.42 7.39 -42.97
CA LYS A 49 -31.52 8.81 -42.66
C LYS A 49 -30.17 9.46 -42.40
N ILE A 50 -29.24 8.75 -41.75
CA ILE A 50 -27.87 9.23 -41.56
C ILE A 50 -27.15 9.36 -42.91
N LEU A 51 -27.22 8.34 -43.75
CA LEU A 51 -26.57 8.34 -45.06
C LEU A 51 -27.19 9.37 -46.05
N THR A 52 -28.45 9.71 -45.89
CA THR A 52 -29.13 10.74 -46.74
C THR A 52 -28.87 12.16 -46.24
N ASN A 53 -28.43 12.37 -45.01
CA ASN A 53 -28.03 13.68 -44.52
C ASN A 53 -26.61 14.01 -44.99
N ALA A 54 -26.45 15.07 -45.79
CA ALA A 54 -25.16 15.41 -46.40
C ALA A 54 -24.02 15.64 -45.39
N ILE A 55 -24.32 16.28 -44.26
CA ILE A 55 -23.32 16.59 -43.22
C ILE A 55 -22.87 15.29 -42.51
N LEU A 56 -23.82 14.42 -42.18
CA LEU A 56 -23.51 13.16 -41.48
C LEU A 56 -22.85 12.15 -42.40
N ASN A 57 -23.28 12.12 -43.69
CA ASN A 57 -22.67 11.27 -44.70
C ASN A 57 -21.19 11.65 -44.88
N GLU A 58 -20.87 12.93 -45.08
CA GLU A 58 -19.50 13.40 -45.25
C GLU A 58 -18.65 13.13 -44.01
N ALA A 59 -19.22 13.28 -42.80
CA ALA A 59 -18.51 13.13 -41.54
C ALA A 59 -18.25 11.66 -41.14
N PHE A 60 -19.21 10.75 -41.42
CA PHE A 60 -19.23 9.41 -40.89
C PHE A 60 -19.20 8.28 -41.90
N THR A 61 -18.93 8.59 -43.19
CA THR A 61 -18.74 7.52 -44.17
C THR A 61 -17.33 7.49 -44.74
N GLU A 62 -16.94 6.32 -45.23
CA GLU A 62 -15.69 6.09 -45.93
C GLU A 62 -15.92 5.12 -47.10
N ASP A 63 -15.36 5.45 -48.27
CA ASP A 63 -15.44 4.58 -49.43
C ASP A 63 -14.26 3.58 -49.42
N ILE A 64 -14.56 2.31 -49.19
CA ILE A 64 -13.58 1.23 -49.22
C ILE A 64 -13.94 0.26 -50.35
N ALA A 65 -13.06 0.13 -51.34
CA ALA A 65 -13.22 -0.76 -52.48
C ALA A 65 -14.54 -0.59 -53.27
N GLY A 66 -15.09 0.63 -53.32
CA GLY A 66 -16.31 0.95 -54.01
C GLY A 66 -17.60 0.71 -53.21
N ALA A 67 -17.50 0.42 -51.94
CA ALA A 67 -18.62 0.35 -51.01
C ALA A 67 -18.49 1.47 -49.96
N THR A 68 -19.58 2.23 -49.73
CA THR A 68 -19.65 3.25 -48.68
C THR A 68 -19.91 2.58 -47.33
N ILE A 69 -18.97 2.71 -46.40
CA ILE A 69 -19.05 2.14 -45.07
C ILE A 69 -19.37 3.25 -44.07
N LEU A 70 -20.40 3.05 -43.24
CA LEU A 70 -20.76 3.96 -42.15
C LEU A 70 -19.92 3.67 -40.91
N LYS A 71 -19.24 4.70 -40.40
CA LYS A 71 -18.43 4.64 -39.16
C LYS A 71 -19.32 4.76 -37.91
N ILE A 72 -20.07 3.71 -37.61
CA ILE A 72 -21.03 3.70 -36.51
C ILE A 72 -20.36 4.03 -35.16
N ASN A 73 -19.16 3.50 -34.90
CA ASN A 73 -18.44 3.78 -33.68
C ASN A 73 -18.12 5.27 -33.46
N ASP A 74 -17.88 6.04 -34.53
CA ASP A 74 -17.61 7.46 -34.42
C ASP A 74 -18.89 8.25 -34.08
N ILE A 75 -20.05 7.79 -34.57
CA ILE A 75 -21.36 8.35 -34.22
C ILE A 75 -21.69 8.05 -32.75
N ILE A 76 -21.47 6.82 -32.31
CA ILE A 76 -21.67 6.40 -30.92
C ILE A 76 -20.80 7.23 -29.99
N GLN A 77 -19.51 7.37 -30.29
CA GLN A 77 -18.61 8.22 -29.52
C GLN A 77 -19.10 9.67 -29.40
N MET A 78 -19.67 10.23 -30.48
CA MET A 78 -20.20 11.58 -30.45
C MET A 78 -21.46 11.67 -29.56
N LEU A 79 -22.32 10.66 -29.55
CA LEU A 79 -23.52 10.60 -28.70
C LEU A 79 -23.18 10.45 -27.20
N GLU A 80 -22.07 9.77 -26.87
CA GLU A 80 -21.63 9.53 -25.51
C GLU A 80 -20.97 10.76 -24.87
N VAL A 81 -20.54 11.75 -25.66
CA VAL A 81 -19.88 12.96 -25.16
C VAL A 81 -20.92 14.01 -24.81
N ASP A 82 -21.07 14.30 -23.51
CA ASP A 82 -22.02 15.33 -23.03
C ASP A 82 -21.56 16.77 -23.32
N GLU A 83 -20.26 17.01 -23.46
CA GLU A 83 -19.69 18.31 -23.83
C GLU A 83 -18.54 18.16 -24.84
N TYR A 84 -18.75 18.56 -26.07
CA TYR A 84 -17.72 18.59 -27.11
C TYR A 84 -17.17 20.00 -27.28
N TRP A 85 -15.90 20.20 -26.91
CA TRP A 85 -15.17 21.45 -27.17
C TRP A 85 -14.37 21.30 -28.47
N SER A 86 -14.85 21.87 -29.56
CA SER A 86 -14.25 21.73 -30.91
C SER A 86 -12.81 22.25 -31.04
N ASN A 87 -12.29 22.99 -30.05
CA ASN A 87 -10.95 23.57 -30.03
C ASN A 87 -10.10 23.13 -28.83
N SER A 88 -10.51 22.09 -28.11
CA SER A 88 -9.69 21.55 -26.99
C SER A 88 -8.84 20.39 -27.47
N TYR A 89 -7.52 20.54 -27.35
CA TYR A 89 -6.54 19.50 -27.67
C TYR A 89 -6.35 18.47 -26.51
N THR A 90 -7.07 18.60 -25.41
CA THR A 90 -6.97 17.71 -24.25
C THR A 90 -8.34 17.15 -23.90
N ARG A 91 -8.51 15.85 -24.12
CA ARG A 91 -9.64 15.09 -23.59
C ARG A 91 -9.27 14.63 -22.17
N TYR A 92 -9.87 15.21 -21.14
CA TYR A 92 -9.75 14.71 -19.78
C TYR A 92 -10.81 13.64 -19.55
N THR A 93 -10.37 12.39 -19.41
CA THR A 93 -11.17 11.37 -18.75
C THR A 93 -10.52 11.10 -17.39
N ASN A 94 -11.20 11.42 -16.31
CA ASN A 94 -10.72 11.18 -14.93
C ASN A 94 -10.70 9.70 -14.55
N LYS A 95 -10.93 8.78 -15.49
CA LYS A 95 -10.98 7.35 -15.23
C LYS A 95 -9.79 6.67 -15.89
N ILE A 96 -8.97 5.99 -15.07
CA ILE A 96 -7.99 5.01 -15.53
C ILE A 96 -8.62 3.64 -15.25
N GLY A 97 -9.03 2.94 -16.31
CA GLY A 97 -9.71 1.65 -16.18
C GLY A 97 -9.56 0.78 -17.42
N LEU A 98 -10.05 -0.46 -17.32
CA LEU A 98 -10.10 -1.38 -18.44
C LEU A 98 -11.28 -1.02 -19.34
N PHE A 99 -11.04 -0.99 -20.65
CA PHE A 99 -12.02 -0.71 -21.68
C PHE A 99 -12.42 -2.01 -22.38
N THR A 100 -13.72 -2.18 -22.63
CA THR A 100 -14.23 -3.13 -23.60
C THR A 100 -15.29 -2.44 -24.46
N ASN A 101 -15.22 -2.60 -25.77
CA ASN A 101 -16.13 -1.94 -26.71
C ASN A 101 -16.26 -0.42 -26.49
N ASN A 102 -15.14 0.28 -26.25
CA ASN A 102 -15.06 1.72 -25.99
C ASN A 102 -15.78 2.22 -24.72
N ARG A 103 -16.16 1.35 -23.78
CA ARG A 103 -16.76 1.71 -22.50
C ARG A 103 -15.89 1.23 -21.34
N TYR A 104 -15.90 1.96 -20.24
CA TYR A 104 -15.33 1.48 -19.00
C TYR A 104 -16.12 0.28 -18.48
N LEU A 105 -15.45 -0.74 -17.96
CA LEU A 105 -16.10 -1.94 -17.42
C LEU A 105 -17.07 -1.66 -16.28
N ASP A 106 -16.90 -0.56 -15.56
CA ASP A 106 -17.80 -0.11 -14.51
C ASP A 106 -19.10 0.53 -15.03
N GLU A 107 -19.16 0.84 -16.30
CA GLU A 107 -20.34 1.43 -16.99
C GLU A 107 -21.18 0.39 -17.73
N VAL A 108 -20.69 -0.85 -17.86
CA VAL A 108 -21.39 -1.95 -18.52
C VAL A 108 -22.12 -2.79 -17.49
N THR A 109 -23.44 -2.66 -17.42
CA THR A 109 -24.28 -3.37 -16.44
C THR A 109 -24.62 -4.82 -16.82
N ASP A 110 -24.39 -5.24 -18.08
CA ASP A 110 -24.88 -6.51 -18.60
C ASP A 110 -23.88 -7.67 -18.48
N VAL A 111 -22.59 -7.40 -18.36
CA VAL A 111 -21.58 -8.43 -18.08
C VAL A 111 -20.52 -7.80 -17.18
N VAL A 112 -20.63 -8.03 -15.89
CA VAL A 112 -19.51 -7.77 -14.98
C VAL A 112 -18.49 -8.89 -15.22
N LEU A 113 -17.45 -8.62 -16.02
CA LEU A 113 -16.26 -9.45 -16.02
C LEU A 113 -15.59 -9.26 -14.67
N ASN A 114 -15.96 -10.12 -13.74
CA ASN A 114 -15.26 -10.23 -12.48
C ASN A 114 -13.92 -10.89 -12.80
N PHE A 115 -12.86 -10.08 -12.97
CA PHE A 115 -11.53 -10.64 -13.16
C PHE A 115 -11.19 -11.46 -11.92
N PRO A 116 -10.75 -12.71 -12.09
CA PRO A 116 -10.38 -13.54 -10.96
C PRO A 116 -9.36 -12.80 -10.11
N TYR A 117 -9.48 -12.96 -8.81
CA TYR A 117 -8.55 -12.41 -7.86
C TYR A 117 -7.15 -12.90 -8.23
N LYS A 118 -6.31 -12.00 -8.79
CA LYS A 118 -4.94 -12.32 -9.13
C LYS A 118 -4.05 -11.79 -8.05
N ASP A 119 -3.39 -12.68 -7.33
CA ASP A 119 -2.32 -12.31 -6.42
C ASP A 119 -0.97 -12.72 -7.00
N GLY A 120 0.08 -11.98 -6.64
CA GLY A 120 1.45 -12.31 -7.01
C GLY A 120 2.08 -13.20 -5.93
N ILE A 121 2.71 -14.30 -6.33
CA ILE A 121 3.45 -15.16 -5.40
C ILE A 121 4.89 -14.66 -5.33
N LEU A 122 5.36 -14.35 -4.12
CA LEU A 122 6.77 -14.10 -3.84
C LEU A 122 7.50 -15.43 -3.75
N LYS A 123 8.48 -15.67 -4.62
CA LYS A 123 9.36 -16.84 -4.49
C LYS A 123 10.43 -16.57 -3.44
N ALA A 124 10.50 -17.42 -2.42
CA ALA A 124 11.51 -17.37 -1.38
C ALA A 124 12.88 -17.82 -1.92
N GLY A 125 13.93 -17.07 -1.54
CA GLY A 125 15.30 -17.57 -1.44
C GLY A 125 15.98 -18.05 -2.72
N MET A 126 15.62 -17.55 -3.91
CA MET A 126 16.36 -17.87 -5.11
C MET A 126 17.74 -17.22 -5.11
N THR A 127 18.77 -18.04 -5.08
CA THR A 127 20.15 -17.60 -5.33
C THR A 127 20.34 -17.30 -6.83
N LYS A 128 21.42 -16.59 -7.19
CA LYS A 128 21.75 -16.20 -8.56
C LYS A 128 21.82 -17.36 -9.55
N ASP A 129 21.97 -18.58 -9.06
CA ASP A 129 22.19 -19.79 -9.86
C ASP A 129 20.90 -20.57 -10.16
N ASP A 130 19.78 -20.21 -9.53
CA ASP A 130 18.50 -20.95 -9.63
C ASP A 130 17.54 -20.43 -10.72
N VAL A 131 17.91 -19.39 -11.45
CA VAL A 131 17.05 -18.78 -12.47
C VAL A 131 17.37 -19.34 -13.86
N SER A 132 16.64 -20.38 -14.29
CA SER A 132 16.67 -20.82 -15.69
C SER A 132 15.84 -19.87 -16.58
N ARG A 133 16.21 -19.75 -17.87
CA ARG A 133 15.50 -18.93 -18.86
C ARG A 133 14.03 -19.34 -19.07
N GLU A 134 13.68 -20.56 -18.73
CA GLU A 134 12.34 -21.16 -18.88
C GLU A 134 11.35 -20.66 -17.82
N ASP A 135 11.80 -20.20 -16.66
CA ASP A 135 10.94 -19.59 -15.63
C ASP A 135 10.43 -18.17 -15.98
N ALA A 136 10.85 -17.61 -17.11
CA ALA A 136 10.43 -16.28 -17.58
C ALA A 136 9.09 -16.30 -18.36
N GLU A 137 8.58 -17.47 -18.76
CA GLU A 137 7.34 -17.64 -19.53
C GLU A 137 6.22 -18.24 -18.66
N GLU A 138 5.80 -17.54 -17.59
CA GLU A 138 4.56 -17.92 -16.92
C GLU A 138 3.35 -17.45 -17.74
N SER A 139 2.61 -18.41 -18.27
CA SER A 139 1.30 -18.18 -18.87
C SER A 139 0.32 -17.74 -17.79
N PHE A 140 -0.24 -16.54 -17.90
CA PHE A 140 -1.40 -16.16 -17.11
C PHE A 140 -2.61 -16.93 -17.62
N LEU A 141 -3.13 -17.84 -16.84
CA LEU A 141 -4.43 -18.44 -17.09
C LEU A 141 -5.49 -17.41 -16.70
N ASN A 142 -6.24 -16.92 -17.70
CA ASN A 142 -7.40 -16.05 -17.47
C ASN A 142 -8.60 -16.93 -17.10
N GLU A 143 -8.76 -17.22 -15.83
CA GLU A 143 -9.89 -18.00 -15.34
C GLU A 143 -10.86 -17.11 -14.57
N ILE A 144 -12.15 -17.39 -14.75
CA ILE A 144 -13.24 -16.73 -14.05
C ILE A 144 -13.51 -17.58 -12.80
N VAL A 145 -13.10 -17.09 -11.63
CA VAL A 145 -13.43 -17.71 -10.34
C VAL A 145 -14.79 -17.18 -9.91
N ALA A 146 -15.69 -18.05 -9.48
CA ALA A 146 -16.97 -17.64 -8.92
C ALA A 146 -16.74 -16.76 -7.67
N ARG A 147 -17.63 -15.79 -7.45
CA ARG A 147 -17.50 -14.86 -6.33
C ARG A 147 -17.48 -15.61 -4.99
N GLU A 148 -18.26 -16.64 -4.87
CA GLU A 148 -18.34 -17.51 -3.69
C GLU A 148 -17.01 -18.20 -3.39
N GLU A 149 -16.24 -18.58 -4.39
CA GLU A 149 -14.90 -19.18 -4.21
C GLU A 149 -13.87 -18.16 -3.73
N ILE A 150 -13.98 -16.90 -4.20
CA ILE A 150 -13.14 -15.79 -3.71
C ILE A 150 -13.44 -15.51 -2.24
N ASP A 151 -14.71 -15.47 -1.88
CA ASP A 151 -15.12 -15.22 -0.49
C ASP A 151 -14.55 -16.31 0.43
N VAL A 152 -14.62 -17.59 0.05
CA VAL A 152 -14.01 -18.71 0.80
C VAL A 152 -12.47 -18.58 0.91
N LEU A 153 -11.80 -18.13 -0.16
CA LEU A 153 -10.35 -17.90 -0.14
C LEU A 153 -9.95 -16.82 0.88
N LEU A 154 -10.80 -15.81 1.06
CA LEU A 154 -10.53 -14.65 1.93
C LEU A 154 -11.11 -14.77 3.34
N ASP A 155 -11.80 -15.89 3.64
CA ASP A 155 -12.28 -16.20 4.98
C ASP A 155 -11.14 -16.24 6.02
N GLU A 156 -11.50 -16.11 7.29
CA GLU A 156 -10.60 -16.23 8.42
C GLU A 156 -9.86 -17.58 8.39
N LYS A 157 -8.56 -17.57 8.65
CA LYS A 157 -7.72 -18.76 8.62
C LYS A 157 -7.40 -19.30 10.01
N ILE A 158 -7.17 -20.60 10.09
CA ILE A 158 -6.72 -21.26 11.32
C ILE A 158 -5.25 -20.91 11.57
N PHE A 159 -4.93 -20.62 12.82
CA PHE A 159 -3.56 -20.47 13.33
C PHE A 159 -3.09 -21.78 13.96
N LYS A 160 -1.82 -22.12 13.74
CA LYS A 160 -1.11 -23.23 14.39
C LYS A 160 0.19 -22.76 15.00
N ASN A 161 0.83 -23.61 15.81
CA ASN A 161 2.12 -23.34 16.42
C ASN A 161 2.16 -22.02 17.23
N ALA A 162 1.03 -21.65 17.86
CA ALA A 162 0.92 -20.43 18.64
C ALA A 162 1.80 -20.51 19.90
N LYS A 163 2.82 -19.64 19.98
CA LYS A 163 3.80 -19.60 21.09
C LYS A 163 4.00 -18.18 21.55
N LYS A 164 4.08 -18.00 22.86
CA LYS A 164 4.47 -16.75 23.48
C LYS A 164 5.96 -16.78 23.81
N TYR A 165 6.69 -15.79 23.33
CA TYR A 165 8.11 -15.57 23.63
C TYR A 165 8.24 -14.45 24.64
N ASP A 166 8.95 -14.72 25.73
CA ASP A 166 9.32 -13.76 26.78
C ASP A 166 10.77 -14.00 27.24
N LYS A 167 11.19 -13.34 28.31
CA LYS A 167 12.55 -13.47 28.83
C LYS A 167 12.89 -14.88 29.32
N ASN A 168 11.89 -15.73 29.58
CA ASN A 168 12.09 -17.09 30.14
C ASN A 168 12.06 -18.18 29.05
N ASP A 169 12.02 -17.81 27.78
CA ASP A 169 11.93 -18.67 26.62
C ASP A 169 10.50 -18.69 25.98
N SER A 170 10.18 -19.71 25.21
CA SER A 170 8.88 -19.84 24.54
C SER A 170 7.97 -20.85 25.21
N SER A 171 6.68 -20.54 25.25
CA SER A 171 5.66 -21.46 25.75
C SER A 171 4.43 -21.45 24.82
N PRO A 172 3.73 -22.61 24.65
CA PRO A 172 2.44 -22.62 23.95
C PRO A 172 1.47 -21.63 24.60
N VAL A 173 0.65 -20.98 23.78
CA VAL A 173 -0.34 -20.01 24.24
C VAL A 173 -1.73 -20.38 23.72
N SER A 174 -2.72 -20.34 24.62
CA SER A 174 -4.12 -20.66 24.33
C SER A 174 -5.05 -19.44 24.28
N GLU A 175 -4.54 -18.27 24.67
CA GLU A 175 -5.32 -17.02 24.72
C GLU A 175 -4.49 -15.85 24.22
N ILE A 176 -5.12 -14.95 23.45
CA ILE A 176 -4.54 -13.68 23.02
C ILE A 176 -5.28 -12.51 23.66
N LYS A 177 -4.52 -11.58 24.25
CA LYS A 177 -5.02 -10.34 24.84
C LYS A 177 -4.87 -9.18 23.84
N ASP A 178 -5.68 -8.14 24.01
CA ASP A 178 -5.61 -6.96 23.16
C ASP A 178 -4.29 -6.17 23.30
N THR A 179 -3.49 -6.49 24.31
CA THR A 179 -2.18 -5.87 24.56
C THR A 179 -0.99 -6.73 24.11
N ASP A 180 -1.24 -7.93 23.58
CA ASP A 180 -0.15 -8.79 23.11
C ASP A 180 0.38 -8.31 21.74
N ASN A 181 1.67 -8.41 21.55
CA ASN A 181 2.32 -8.24 20.26
C ASN A 181 2.20 -9.54 19.47
N LEU A 182 2.03 -9.44 18.14
CA LEU A 182 1.75 -10.60 17.32
C LEU A 182 2.67 -10.66 16.09
N ILE A 183 3.23 -11.84 15.85
CA ILE A 183 3.99 -12.16 14.63
C ILE A 183 3.28 -13.32 13.95
N ILE A 184 2.95 -13.15 12.68
CA ILE A 184 2.23 -14.15 11.88
C ILE A 184 3.10 -14.62 10.73
N LYS A 185 3.34 -15.93 10.64
CA LYS A 185 3.92 -16.58 9.46
C LYS A 185 2.81 -16.99 8.51
N GLY A 186 2.85 -16.53 7.26
CA GLY A 186 1.92 -16.90 6.22
C GLY A 186 1.72 -15.83 5.17
N ASN A 187 0.90 -16.13 4.17
CA ASN A 187 0.55 -15.17 3.12
C ASN A 187 -0.09 -13.92 3.75
N ASN A 188 0.52 -12.76 3.51
CA ASN A 188 0.11 -11.53 4.17
C ASN A 188 -1.29 -11.05 3.76
N LEU A 189 -1.77 -11.33 2.53
CA LEU A 189 -3.13 -11.01 2.14
C LEU A 189 -4.15 -11.78 3.00
N LEU A 190 -3.96 -13.09 3.17
CA LEU A 190 -4.85 -13.94 3.95
C LEU A 190 -4.76 -13.66 5.45
N ALA A 191 -3.54 -13.37 5.93
CA ALA A 191 -3.34 -12.92 7.31
C ALA A 191 -4.07 -11.58 7.57
N LEU A 192 -3.98 -10.61 6.65
CA LEU A 192 -4.72 -9.34 6.77
C LEU A 192 -6.23 -9.54 6.85
N HIS A 193 -6.79 -10.44 6.01
CA HIS A 193 -8.21 -10.78 6.09
C HIS A 193 -8.58 -11.42 7.44
N SER A 194 -7.74 -12.34 7.94
CA SER A 194 -7.92 -12.97 9.25
C SER A 194 -7.85 -11.96 10.42
N LEU A 195 -7.08 -10.88 10.27
CA LEU A 195 -7.01 -9.81 11.29
C LEU A 195 -8.29 -8.95 11.37
N LYS A 196 -9.11 -8.89 10.31
CA LYS A 196 -10.25 -7.96 10.22
C LYS A 196 -11.23 -8.12 11.40
N LYS A 197 -11.57 -9.36 11.78
CA LYS A 197 -12.55 -9.62 12.86
C LYS A 197 -12.13 -8.99 14.19
N ARG A 198 -10.81 -8.99 14.51
CA ARG A 198 -10.29 -8.48 15.77
C ARG A 198 -9.77 -7.04 15.69
N PHE A 199 -9.16 -6.65 14.58
CA PHE A 199 -8.35 -5.44 14.48
C PHE A 199 -8.91 -4.38 13.52
N SER A 200 -10.10 -4.55 12.95
CA SER A 200 -10.74 -3.53 12.08
C SER A 200 -10.86 -2.20 12.81
N GLY A 201 -10.37 -1.13 12.20
CA GLY A 201 -10.40 0.21 12.76
C GLY A 201 -9.52 0.45 14.00
N LYS A 202 -8.57 -0.46 14.33
CA LYS A 202 -7.73 -0.35 15.52
C LYS A 202 -6.26 0.03 15.25
N ILE A 203 -5.78 -0.14 14.02
CA ILE A 203 -4.38 0.13 13.67
C ILE A 203 -4.13 1.62 13.60
N LYS A 204 -3.18 2.12 14.40
CA LYS A 204 -2.79 3.53 14.39
C LYS A 204 -1.79 3.86 13.30
N SER A 205 -0.84 2.97 13.04
CA SER A 205 0.19 3.18 12.03
C SER A 205 0.46 1.90 11.25
N ILE A 206 0.35 1.96 9.94
CA ILE A 206 0.83 0.93 9.03
C ILE A 206 2.14 1.44 8.43
N ILE A 207 3.22 0.68 8.60
CA ILE A 207 4.54 1.02 8.04
C ILE A 207 5.01 -0.19 7.26
N ILE A 208 5.13 -0.05 5.93
CA ILE A 208 5.49 -1.16 5.05
C ILE A 208 6.63 -0.81 4.11
N ASP A 209 7.47 -1.81 3.88
CA ASP A 209 8.53 -1.83 2.88
C ASP A 209 8.27 -2.96 1.89
N PRO A 210 7.32 -2.78 0.94
CA PRO A 210 6.93 -3.83 0.01
C PRO A 210 8.05 -4.15 -0.98
N PRO A 211 8.00 -5.32 -1.64
CA PRO A 211 8.94 -5.63 -2.72
C PRO A 211 8.87 -4.54 -3.80
N TYR A 212 10.05 -4.03 -4.21
CA TYR A 212 10.13 -2.93 -5.16
C TYR A 212 9.88 -3.39 -6.59
N TYR A 213 9.18 -2.56 -7.34
CA TYR A 213 9.09 -2.70 -8.79
C TYR A 213 10.40 -2.24 -9.45
N PHE A 214 10.90 -3.03 -10.40
CA PHE A 214 12.06 -2.71 -11.24
C PHE A 214 11.71 -2.88 -12.72
N LYS A 215 12.02 -1.86 -13.54
CA LYS A 215 11.79 -1.89 -15.00
C LYS A 215 12.66 -2.92 -15.72
N LYS A 216 13.88 -3.15 -15.23
CA LYS A 216 14.79 -4.16 -15.77
C LYS A 216 14.91 -5.29 -14.77
N THR A 217 14.68 -6.51 -15.24
CA THR A 217 14.85 -7.71 -14.43
C THR A 217 16.30 -7.78 -13.95
N LYS A 218 16.50 -7.73 -12.65
CA LYS A 218 17.77 -8.12 -12.03
C LYS A 218 17.67 -9.61 -11.76
N SER A 219 18.76 -10.35 -11.94
CA SER A 219 18.86 -11.78 -11.64
C SER A 219 18.54 -12.17 -10.19
N SER A 220 18.36 -11.17 -9.30
CA SER A 220 18.00 -11.32 -7.89
C SER A 220 16.60 -10.75 -7.58
N ASP A 221 15.74 -10.61 -8.58
CA ASP A 221 14.43 -9.97 -8.43
C ASP A 221 13.43 -10.95 -7.79
N ALA A 222 12.79 -10.57 -6.70
CA ALA A 222 11.76 -11.36 -6.02
C ALA A 222 10.50 -11.59 -6.90
N PHE A 223 10.32 -10.77 -7.97
CA PHE A 223 9.27 -10.90 -8.96
C PHE A 223 9.87 -11.36 -10.31
N ASN A 224 9.94 -12.66 -10.52
CA ASN A 224 10.34 -13.26 -11.80
C ASN A 224 9.17 -13.33 -12.78
N TYR A 225 8.66 -12.18 -13.23
CA TYR A 225 7.57 -12.11 -14.20
C TYR A 225 8.00 -11.54 -15.55
N ASN A 226 7.30 -11.99 -16.61
CA ASN A 226 7.43 -11.45 -17.96
C ASN A 226 7.33 -9.90 -17.93
N SER A 227 8.28 -9.23 -18.55
CA SER A 227 8.50 -7.79 -18.49
C SER A 227 7.28 -6.92 -18.87
N ASN A 228 6.34 -7.42 -19.67
CA ASN A 228 5.15 -6.67 -20.09
C ASN A 228 4.02 -6.68 -19.04
N PHE A 229 3.97 -7.67 -18.17
CA PHE A 229 2.94 -7.79 -17.12
C PHE A 229 3.43 -7.46 -15.72
N LYS A 230 4.71 -7.27 -15.55
CA LYS A 230 5.37 -7.05 -14.26
C LYS A 230 4.76 -5.88 -13.47
N LEU A 231 4.51 -4.74 -14.14
CA LEU A 231 3.93 -3.57 -13.48
C LEU A 231 2.47 -3.80 -13.05
N SER A 232 1.65 -4.35 -13.94
CA SER A 232 0.23 -4.61 -13.63
C SER A 232 0.08 -5.64 -12.51
N THR A 233 0.88 -6.71 -12.53
CA THR A 233 0.88 -7.73 -11.49
C THR A 233 1.31 -7.15 -10.14
N TRP A 234 2.36 -6.34 -10.11
CA TRP A 234 2.82 -5.67 -8.90
C TRP A 234 1.76 -4.70 -8.36
N LEU A 235 1.07 -3.94 -9.22
CA LEU A 235 0.01 -3.03 -8.81
C LEU A 235 -1.22 -3.80 -8.26
N VAL A 236 -1.61 -4.93 -8.86
CA VAL A 236 -2.68 -5.79 -8.35
C VAL A 236 -2.30 -6.37 -6.98
N PHE A 237 -1.07 -6.88 -6.85
CA PHE A 237 -0.52 -7.37 -5.59
C PHE A 237 -0.60 -6.31 -4.48
N MET A 238 -0.18 -5.08 -4.77
CA MET A 238 -0.24 -3.97 -3.82
C MET A 238 -1.68 -3.54 -3.53
N LYS A 239 -2.54 -3.46 -4.56
CA LYS A 239 -3.95 -3.08 -4.43
C LYS A 239 -4.67 -3.96 -3.43
N ASN A 240 -4.62 -5.28 -3.63
CA ASN A 240 -5.33 -6.23 -2.79
C ASN A 240 -5.00 -6.07 -1.30
N ARG A 241 -3.75 -5.80 -0.98
CA ARG A 241 -3.27 -5.62 0.40
C ARG A 241 -3.61 -4.26 0.97
N LEU A 242 -3.45 -3.21 0.17
CA LEU A 242 -3.77 -1.85 0.61
C LEU A 242 -5.28 -1.65 0.81
N ASP A 243 -6.13 -2.29 0.01
CA ASP A 243 -7.59 -2.27 0.21
C ASP A 243 -7.94 -2.78 1.62
N VAL A 244 -7.44 -3.95 2.01
CA VAL A 244 -7.67 -4.51 3.35
C VAL A 244 -7.02 -3.65 4.44
N ALA A 245 -5.82 -3.13 4.18
CA ALA A 245 -5.11 -2.27 5.12
C ALA A 245 -5.93 -1.03 5.51
N THR A 246 -6.70 -0.45 4.57
CA THR A 246 -7.59 0.68 4.88
C THR A 246 -8.67 0.33 5.88
N GLU A 247 -9.19 -0.90 5.86
CA GLU A 247 -10.22 -1.36 6.80
C GLU A 247 -9.66 -1.55 8.22
N LEU A 248 -8.40 -1.95 8.31
CA LEU A 248 -7.71 -2.15 9.60
C LEU A 248 -7.31 -0.82 10.26
N LEU A 249 -7.06 0.23 9.48
CA LEU A 249 -6.68 1.54 10.01
C LEU A 249 -7.80 2.16 10.86
N SER A 250 -7.43 2.75 11.98
CA SER A 250 -8.30 3.62 12.77
C SER A 250 -8.58 4.94 12.03
N ASP A 251 -9.61 5.68 12.41
CA ASP A 251 -9.93 6.98 11.78
C ASP A 251 -8.79 8.00 11.86
N GLU A 252 -7.98 7.94 12.91
CA GLU A 252 -6.76 8.74 13.05
C GLU A 252 -5.51 8.03 12.53
N GLY A 253 -5.68 6.88 11.89
CA GLY A 253 -4.58 6.03 11.42
C GLY A 253 -3.84 6.63 10.22
N LEU A 254 -2.57 6.24 10.12
CA LEU A 254 -1.65 6.61 9.05
C LEU A 254 -1.12 5.36 8.34
N CYS A 255 -1.04 5.42 7.01
CA CYS A 255 -0.36 4.42 6.19
C CYS A 255 0.91 5.03 5.59
N ILE A 256 2.04 4.39 5.84
CA ILE A 256 3.38 4.83 5.42
C ILE A 256 3.98 3.74 4.55
N ILE A 257 4.30 4.07 3.31
CA ILE A 257 4.77 3.11 2.31
C ILE A 257 6.15 3.55 1.81
N ILE A 258 7.16 2.72 2.03
CA ILE A 258 8.51 2.95 1.53
C ILE A 258 8.60 2.34 0.13
N VAL A 259 9.06 3.09 -0.86
CA VAL A 259 9.09 2.65 -2.26
C VAL A 259 10.28 3.23 -3.01
N GLY A 260 10.84 2.43 -3.94
CA GLY A 260 11.90 2.87 -4.85
C GLY A 260 11.38 3.76 -5.97
N GLU A 261 12.29 4.51 -6.61
CA GLU A 261 11.99 5.46 -7.69
C GLU A 261 11.13 4.87 -8.82
N GLU A 262 11.43 3.64 -9.25
CA GLU A 262 10.81 3.04 -10.45
C GLU A 262 9.33 2.70 -10.25
N GLY A 263 8.90 2.42 -9.01
CA GLY A 263 7.51 2.13 -8.65
C GLY A 263 6.74 3.31 -8.03
N TYR A 264 7.46 4.38 -7.67
CA TYR A 264 6.89 5.49 -6.90
C TYR A 264 5.65 6.13 -7.53
N ALA A 265 5.74 6.53 -8.80
CA ALA A 265 4.66 7.26 -9.46
C ALA A 265 3.39 6.39 -9.59
N GLN A 266 3.55 5.13 -9.98
CA GLN A 266 2.45 4.19 -10.17
C GLN A 266 1.79 3.83 -8.83
N LEU A 267 2.61 3.58 -7.80
CA LEU A 267 2.09 3.28 -6.47
C LEU A 267 1.38 4.49 -5.84
N LYS A 268 1.89 5.71 -6.09
CA LYS A 268 1.23 6.96 -5.66
C LYS A 268 -0.17 7.07 -6.27
N LEU A 269 -0.32 6.86 -7.59
CA LEU A 269 -1.62 6.89 -8.26
C LEU A 269 -2.57 5.79 -7.74
N LEU A 270 -2.05 4.59 -7.51
CA LEU A 270 -2.83 3.51 -6.92
C LEU A 270 -3.30 3.86 -5.51
N ALA A 271 -2.41 4.37 -4.68
CA ALA A 271 -2.73 4.75 -3.31
C ALA A 271 -3.71 5.95 -3.25
N ASP A 272 -3.61 6.92 -4.18
CA ASP A 272 -4.60 7.99 -4.33
C ASP A 272 -6.00 7.44 -4.63
N ASN A 273 -6.09 6.39 -5.44
CA ASN A 273 -7.36 5.75 -5.75
C ASN A 273 -7.95 5.00 -4.54
N ILE A 274 -7.09 4.34 -3.75
CA ILE A 274 -7.52 3.53 -2.59
C ILE A 274 -7.87 4.41 -1.38
N PHE A 275 -6.98 5.33 -0.99
CA PHE A 275 -7.14 6.16 0.21
C PHE A 275 -7.94 7.44 -0.07
N GLY A 276 -7.91 7.95 -1.30
CA GLY A 276 -8.37 9.27 -1.70
C GLY A 276 -7.20 10.27 -1.80
N GLU A 277 -7.19 11.08 -2.86
CA GLU A 277 -6.17 12.12 -3.07
C GLU A 277 -6.14 13.16 -1.93
N ASP A 278 -7.30 13.48 -1.36
CA ASP A 278 -7.44 14.40 -0.23
C ASP A 278 -6.89 13.83 1.10
N LYS A 279 -6.59 12.55 1.15
CA LYS A 279 -5.99 11.85 2.29
C LYS A 279 -4.47 11.76 2.20
N TYR A 280 -3.90 12.14 1.08
CA TYR A 280 -2.45 12.23 0.93
C TYR A 280 -1.89 13.35 1.80
N ILE A 281 -0.93 13.04 2.68
CA ILE A 281 -0.26 14.01 3.54
C ILE A 281 0.99 14.56 2.85
N GLY A 282 1.80 13.68 2.25
CA GLY A 282 3.03 14.06 1.59
C GLY A 282 3.96 12.90 1.28
N THR A 283 5.05 13.20 0.60
CA THR A 283 6.14 12.26 0.32
C THR A 283 7.42 12.78 0.97
N ILE A 284 8.12 11.89 1.68
CA ILE A 284 9.47 12.16 2.18
C ILE A 284 10.46 11.55 1.19
N SER A 285 11.42 12.35 0.72
CA SER A 285 12.60 11.89 0.00
C SER A 285 13.65 11.48 1.00
N TRP A 286 13.88 10.17 1.13
CA TRP A 286 14.85 9.61 2.08
C TRP A 286 16.15 9.20 1.39
N ARG A 287 17.26 9.70 1.89
CA ARG A 287 18.60 9.31 1.44
C ARG A 287 18.95 7.92 2.00
N LYS A 288 18.80 6.90 1.15
CA LYS A 288 18.99 5.49 1.51
C LYS A 288 20.45 5.02 1.52
N SER A 289 21.39 5.80 0.96
CA SER A 289 22.78 5.39 0.77
C SER A 289 23.77 6.43 1.28
N ASP A 290 24.77 5.96 2.04
CA ASP A 290 25.92 6.80 2.45
C ASP A 290 26.80 7.13 1.24
N ASN A 291 26.94 6.19 0.31
CA ASN A 291 27.79 6.30 -0.86
C ASN A 291 27.04 6.80 -2.08
N GLN A 292 27.76 7.47 -2.96
CA GLN A 292 27.28 7.85 -4.28
C GLN A 292 28.02 7.00 -5.33
N ALA A 293 27.33 6.00 -5.87
CA ALA A 293 27.90 5.18 -6.94
C ALA A 293 27.91 5.96 -8.27
N ASN A 294 29.04 5.97 -8.97
CA ASN A 294 29.16 6.54 -10.32
C ASN A 294 28.71 5.51 -11.37
N ILE A 295 27.40 5.16 -11.35
CA ILE A 295 26.79 4.20 -12.26
C ILE A 295 25.56 4.85 -12.91
N GLY A 296 25.53 4.87 -14.26
CA GLY A 296 24.45 5.51 -15.02
C GLY A 296 24.60 7.03 -15.10
N GLU A 297 23.53 7.72 -15.49
CA GLU A 297 23.52 9.19 -15.63
C GLU A 297 23.30 9.90 -14.28
N PHE A 298 22.61 9.26 -13.34
CA PHE A 298 22.34 9.74 -11.98
C PHE A 298 22.67 8.69 -10.94
N ALA A 299 23.30 9.09 -9.86
CA ALA A 299 23.45 8.25 -8.67
C ALA A 299 22.09 8.16 -7.93
N LYS A 300 21.50 6.97 -7.92
CA LYS A 300 20.23 6.68 -7.24
C LYS A 300 20.45 6.51 -5.74
N VAL A 301 20.45 7.60 -5.01
CA VAL A 301 20.75 7.64 -3.56
C VAL A 301 19.50 7.81 -2.68
N THR A 302 18.32 7.95 -3.27
CA THR A 302 17.05 8.19 -2.56
C THR A 302 16.02 7.10 -2.83
N ASP A 303 15.19 6.84 -1.82
CA ASP A 303 13.87 6.21 -1.94
C ASP A 303 12.82 7.19 -1.43
N TYR A 304 11.55 6.87 -1.64
CA TYR A 304 10.42 7.71 -1.32
C TYR A 304 9.55 7.05 -0.26
N ILE A 305 8.98 7.87 0.62
CA ILE A 305 8.08 7.41 1.67
C ILE A 305 6.76 8.15 1.50
N LEU A 306 5.76 7.42 1.00
CA LEU A 306 4.41 7.93 0.82
C LEU A 306 3.65 7.89 2.15
N ILE A 307 2.92 8.95 2.49
CA ILE A 307 2.15 9.02 3.74
C ILE A 307 0.72 9.40 3.43
N TYR A 308 -0.20 8.53 3.84
CA TYR A 308 -1.65 8.71 3.76
C TYR A 308 -2.28 8.65 5.14
N LYS A 309 -3.38 9.36 5.33
CA LYS A 309 -4.27 9.23 6.49
C LYS A 309 -5.58 8.56 6.10
N LYS A 310 -6.24 7.89 7.03
CA LYS A 310 -7.60 7.38 6.78
C LYS A 310 -8.63 8.52 6.78
N SER A 311 -8.81 9.19 7.88
CA SER A 311 -9.79 10.28 8.05
C SER A 311 -9.14 11.53 8.64
N SER A 312 -8.94 11.54 9.95
CA SER A 312 -8.47 12.69 10.74
C SER A 312 -7.01 12.60 11.17
N GLY A 313 -6.29 11.55 10.74
CA GLY A 313 -4.88 11.32 11.07
C GLY A 313 -3.99 12.54 10.83
N LYS A 314 -3.03 12.74 11.71
CA LYS A 314 -2.06 13.84 11.67
C LYS A 314 -0.68 13.31 12.06
N LEU A 315 0.36 13.88 11.45
CA LEU A 315 1.72 13.61 11.87
C LEU A 315 2.02 14.30 13.20
N ASN A 316 2.71 13.55 14.07
CA ASN A 316 3.27 14.12 15.30
C ASN A 316 4.49 14.99 14.98
N LYS A 317 4.79 15.91 15.87
CA LYS A 317 6.00 16.74 15.76
C LYS A 317 7.23 15.95 16.20
N LEU A 318 8.33 16.16 15.51
CA LEU A 318 9.65 15.65 15.90
C LEU A 318 10.29 16.62 16.93
N PRO A 319 11.19 16.11 17.79
CA PRO A 319 12.00 16.99 18.65
C PRO A 319 12.74 18.04 17.83
N LEU A 320 12.97 19.19 18.44
CA LEU A 320 13.77 20.23 17.80
C LEU A 320 15.18 19.70 17.51
N THR A 321 15.65 19.93 16.28
CA THR A 321 17.04 19.68 15.93
C THR A 321 17.97 20.62 16.71
N ASP A 322 19.26 20.27 16.84
CA ASP A 322 20.25 21.15 17.46
C ASP A 322 20.33 22.52 16.77
N LYS A 323 20.15 22.55 15.45
CA LYS A 323 20.07 23.80 14.68
C LYS A 323 18.86 24.63 15.11
N ALA A 324 17.70 24.04 15.23
CA ALA A 324 16.49 24.72 15.66
C ALA A 324 16.58 25.16 17.14
N ARG A 325 17.19 24.34 18.00
CA ARG A 325 17.44 24.72 19.41
C ARG A 325 18.37 25.94 19.54
N LYS A 326 19.38 26.07 18.69
CA LYS A 326 20.28 27.23 18.66
C LYS A 326 19.59 28.56 18.30
N GLU A 327 18.39 28.52 17.73
CA GLU A 327 17.58 29.74 17.51
C GLU A 327 17.03 30.33 18.82
N TYR A 328 16.86 29.50 19.88
CA TYR A 328 16.39 29.90 21.21
C TYR A 328 17.55 30.48 22.04
N ARG A 329 18.15 31.54 21.52
CA ARG A 329 19.38 32.17 22.05
C ARG A 329 19.16 33.35 22.98
N TYR A 330 17.93 33.78 23.14
CA TYR A 330 17.55 34.84 24.05
C TYR A 330 17.00 34.22 25.31
N SER A 331 17.16 34.90 26.47
CA SER A 331 16.66 34.39 27.75
C SER A 331 16.11 35.54 28.60
N ASP A 332 15.15 35.22 29.42
CA ASP A 332 14.65 36.04 30.53
C ASP A 332 14.30 35.12 31.72
N GLU A 333 13.58 35.65 32.71
CA GLU A 333 13.16 34.91 33.92
C GLU A 333 12.30 33.67 33.60
N ASN A 334 11.61 33.67 32.45
CA ASN A 334 10.77 32.56 31.99
C ASN A 334 11.50 31.55 31.10
N GLY A 335 12.82 31.71 30.89
CA GLY A 335 13.65 30.74 30.18
C GLY A 335 14.17 31.22 28.82
N TYR A 336 14.69 30.24 28.03
CA TYR A 336 15.20 30.55 26.70
C TYR A 336 14.08 30.70 25.67
N PHE A 337 14.20 31.71 24.79
CA PHE A 337 13.22 31.97 23.74
C PHE A 337 13.88 32.34 22.40
N ARG A 338 13.13 32.16 21.31
CA ARG A 338 13.42 32.72 19.99
C ARG A 338 12.45 33.85 19.66
N ARG A 339 12.89 34.73 18.77
CA ARG A 339 12.08 35.90 18.37
C ARG A 339 11.12 35.51 17.23
N GLN A 340 9.85 35.82 17.40
CA GLN A 340 8.82 35.77 16.37
C GLN A 340 8.64 37.15 15.74
N ILE A 341 8.70 37.22 14.41
CA ILE A 341 8.49 38.46 13.66
C ILE A 341 7.03 38.87 13.79
N LEU A 342 6.82 40.10 14.26
CA LEU A 342 5.48 40.71 14.39
C LEU A 342 5.23 41.80 13.35
N LEU A 343 6.28 42.47 12.84
CA LEU A 343 6.20 43.52 11.82
C LEU A 343 6.93 43.00 10.55
N HIS A 344 6.23 42.91 9.43
CA HIS A 344 6.85 42.41 8.19
C HIS A 344 6.20 43.06 6.96
N LYS A 345 6.98 43.80 6.17
CA LYS A 345 6.52 44.63 5.04
C LYS A 345 5.65 43.91 4.00
N THR A 346 5.91 42.64 3.71
CA THR A 346 5.23 41.88 2.66
C THR A 346 4.27 40.80 3.19
N ARG A 347 4.45 40.34 4.43
CA ARG A 347 3.65 39.25 5.02
C ARG A 347 2.69 39.75 6.09
N GLY A 348 2.84 40.98 6.57
CA GLY A 348 1.92 41.58 7.51
C GLY A 348 0.53 41.79 6.89
N LYS A 349 -0.50 41.52 7.64
CA LYS A 349 -1.91 41.57 7.20
C LYS A 349 -2.69 42.74 7.80
N TYR A 350 -2.24 43.29 8.97
CA TYR A 350 -2.98 44.25 9.76
C TYR A 350 -2.27 45.60 9.80
N ASN A 351 -2.95 46.66 9.36
CA ASN A 351 -2.42 47.99 9.32
C ASN A 351 -2.98 48.84 10.47
N TYR A 352 -2.17 49.09 11.48
CA TYR A 352 -2.50 49.95 12.62
C TYR A 352 -1.24 50.57 13.23
N GLU A 353 -1.42 51.59 14.03
CA GLU A 353 -0.38 52.23 14.82
C GLU A 353 -0.22 51.50 16.16
N LEU A 354 1.03 51.17 16.51
CA LEU A 354 1.41 50.63 17.81
C LEU A 354 2.41 51.57 18.48
N THR A 355 2.15 51.93 19.72
CA THR A 355 3.06 52.79 20.51
C THR A 355 4.02 51.90 21.30
N THR A 356 5.34 52.14 21.17
CA THR A 356 6.35 51.42 21.93
C THR A 356 6.37 51.87 23.41
N PRO A 357 6.98 51.12 24.33
CA PRO A 357 7.14 51.49 25.73
C PRO A 357 7.83 52.85 25.94
N THR A 358 8.62 53.31 24.97
CA THR A 358 9.28 54.62 24.99
C THR A 358 8.49 55.73 24.32
N GLY A 359 7.23 55.47 23.91
CA GLY A 359 6.34 56.46 23.29
C GLY A 359 6.53 56.63 21.77
N LYS A 360 7.40 55.87 21.13
CA LYS A 360 7.57 55.91 19.67
C LYS A 360 6.42 55.21 18.97
N LYS A 361 5.92 55.80 17.89
CA LYS A 361 4.86 55.25 17.06
C LYS A 361 5.45 54.41 15.93
N LEU A 362 4.98 53.16 15.80
CA LEU A 362 5.31 52.25 14.73
C LEU A 362 4.05 51.92 13.93
N TYR A 363 4.20 51.83 12.60
CA TYR A 363 3.08 51.54 11.70
C TYR A 363 3.26 50.19 11.05
N GLY A 364 2.17 49.45 10.90
CA GLY A 364 2.15 48.14 10.22
C GLY A 364 2.72 48.18 8.79
N PRO A 365 2.65 47.04 8.07
CA PRO A 365 1.72 45.92 8.31
C PRO A 365 2.22 44.90 9.34
N TRP A 366 1.34 44.56 10.29
CA TRP A 366 1.61 43.61 11.37
C TRP A 366 1.17 42.20 11.03
N MET A 367 1.80 41.21 11.66
CA MET A 367 1.48 39.78 11.48
C MET A 367 0.29 39.33 12.36
N LYS A 368 -0.08 40.10 13.38
CA LYS A 368 -1.14 39.84 14.35
C LYS A 368 -2.04 41.06 14.49
N GLU A 369 -3.27 40.84 14.97
CA GLU A 369 -4.19 41.89 15.35
C GLU A 369 -3.66 42.71 16.52
N LYS A 370 -4.14 43.92 16.65
CA LYS A 370 -3.68 44.88 17.68
C LYS A 370 -3.90 44.33 19.08
N GLU A 371 -5.09 43.84 19.32
CA GLU A 371 -5.54 43.29 20.61
C GLU A 371 -4.67 42.10 21.03
N GLU A 372 -4.25 41.24 20.05
CA GLU A 372 -3.38 40.10 20.32
C GLU A 372 -1.95 40.55 20.67
N ILE A 373 -1.42 41.61 20.02
CA ILE A 373 -0.09 42.17 20.39
C ILE A 373 -0.15 42.79 21.78
N GLU A 374 -1.19 43.57 22.09
CA GLU A 374 -1.38 44.16 23.40
C GLU A 374 -1.54 43.09 24.50
N ARG A 375 -2.26 42.01 24.20
CA ARG A 375 -2.39 40.87 25.12
C ARG A 375 -1.04 40.21 25.39
N LEU A 376 -0.23 39.98 24.35
CA LEU A 376 1.11 39.40 24.47
C LEU A 376 2.05 40.32 25.26
N ASP A 377 1.94 41.62 25.09
CA ASP A 377 2.76 42.60 25.82
C ASP A 377 2.41 42.61 27.31
N ASN A 378 1.11 42.61 27.64
CA ASN A 378 0.64 42.49 29.02
C ASN A 378 1.07 41.19 29.72
N LEU A 379 1.26 40.10 28.95
CA LEU A 379 1.78 38.82 29.42
C LEU A 379 3.32 38.75 29.46
N GLY A 380 4.03 39.85 29.17
CA GLY A 380 5.49 39.88 29.09
C GLY A 380 6.08 39.05 27.93
N LYS A 381 5.23 38.65 26.97
CA LYS A 381 5.63 37.81 25.80
C LYS A 381 6.06 38.63 24.60
N ILE A 382 6.29 39.96 24.75
CA ILE A 382 6.89 40.80 23.73
C ILE A 382 8.35 41.13 24.11
N TYR A 383 9.23 40.96 23.15
CA TYR A 383 10.63 41.41 23.22
C TYR A 383 10.79 42.70 22.44
N TRP A 384 10.90 43.82 23.17
CA TRP A 384 11.18 45.11 22.60
C TRP A 384 12.66 45.30 22.34
N THR A 385 13.04 45.58 21.09
CA THR A 385 14.45 45.81 20.76
C THR A 385 14.92 47.19 21.17
N ARG A 386 16.21 47.32 21.51
CA ARG A 386 16.85 48.57 21.98
C ARG A 386 16.06 49.28 23.09
N GLY A 387 15.63 48.54 24.12
CA GLY A 387 14.95 49.11 25.25
C GLY A 387 13.60 49.74 24.91
N GLY A 388 12.89 49.26 23.90
CA GLY A 388 11.59 49.76 23.50
C GLY A 388 11.62 50.88 22.45
N GLN A 389 12.76 51.13 21.82
CA GLN A 389 12.89 52.17 20.79
C GLN A 389 12.64 51.67 19.36
N GLU A 390 12.66 50.37 19.17
CA GLU A 390 12.52 49.73 17.84
C GLU A 390 11.39 48.67 17.84
N GLN A 391 11.30 47.95 16.70
CA GLN A 391 10.21 47.02 16.47
C GLN A 391 10.14 45.90 17.52
N PRO A 392 8.93 45.46 17.87
CA PRO A 392 8.69 44.34 18.76
C PRO A 392 8.85 43.00 18.06
N TYR A 393 9.18 41.99 18.85
CA TYR A 393 9.15 40.57 18.47
C TYR A 393 8.36 39.81 19.54
N GLY A 394 7.59 38.81 19.12
CA GLY A 394 7.01 37.85 20.05
C GLY A 394 8.09 36.95 20.63
N LYS A 395 7.95 36.56 21.90
CA LYS A 395 8.80 35.54 22.54
C LYS A 395 8.15 34.18 22.36
N LEU A 396 8.87 33.24 21.71
CA LEU A 396 8.50 31.83 21.67
C LEU A 396 9.49 31.09 22.56
N TYR A 397 9.02 30.60 23.71
CA TYR A 397 9.86 29.93 24.67
C TYR A 397 10.18 28.48 24.26
N LEU A 398 11.39 28.00 24.56
CA LEU A 398 11.82 26.65 24.27
C LEU A 398 10.97 25.61 25.00
N GLN A 399 10.61 25.88 26.24
CA GLN A 399 9.77 25.02 27.06
C GLN A 399 8.33 24.89 26.56
N ASP A 400 7.83 25.89 25.81
CA ASP A 400 6.49 25.88 25.21
C ASP A 400 6.53 25.21 23.81
N SER A 401 7.70 24.73 23.37
CA SER A 401 7.85 24.14 22.05
C SER A 401 7.42 22.67 22.06
N GLU A 402 6.36 22.38 21.33
CA GLU A 402 5.94 20.99 21.07
C GLU A 402 6.84 20.25 20.05
N GLY A 403 7.94 20.85 19.61
CA GLY A 403 8.80 20.33 18.56
C GLY A 403 8.61 21.02 17.21
N GLN A 404 9.04 20.34 16.16
CA GLN A 404 8.94 20.83 14.78
C GLN A 404 8.20 19.84 13.89
N ILE A 405 7.48 20.31 12.90
CA ILE A 405 6.88 19.45 11.88
C ILE A 405 7.99 18.73 11.11
N PRO A 406 7.80 17.45 10.73
CA PRO A 406 8.73 16.75 9.85
C PRO A 406 8.93 17.51 8.54
N ASN A 407 10.14 17.51 7.99
CA ASN A 407 10.38 17.99 6.64
C ASN A 407 10.27 16.82 5.63
N ASP A 408 10.22 17.15 4.35
CA ASP A 408 10.06 16.24 3.23
C ASP A 408 11.39 15.70 2.67
N PHE A 409 12.51 16.02 3.29
CA PHE A 409 13.84 15.53 2.91
C PHE A 409 14.57 14.99 4.14
N TRP A 410 14.80 13.68 4.15
CA TRP A 410 15.52 12.98 5.21
C TRP A 410 16.89 12.54 4.70
N ASP A 411 17.92 13.13 5.25
CA ASP A 411 19.32 12.84 4.92
C ASP A 411 19.82 11.55 5.62
N ASN A 412 21.10 11.24 5.50
CA ASN A 412 21.70 10.04 6.09
C ASN A 412 21.69 10.01 7.63
N SER A 413 21.38 11.11 8.31
CA SER A 413 21.19 11.12 9.77
C SER A 413 19.95 10.34 10.22
N PHE A 414 19.00 10.12 9.31
CA PHE A 414 17.84 9.25 9.52
C PHE A 414 18.13 7.76 9.30
N GLY A 415 19.38 7.38 9.06
CA GLY A 415 19.82 6.02 8.77
C GLY A 415 19.83 5.71 7.27
N THR A 416 20.67 4.76 6.89
CA THR A 416 20.83 4.30 5.49
C THR A 416 20.74 2.78 5.42
N ASN A 417 20.58 2.21 4.23
CA ASN A 417 20.55 0.75 4.05
C ASN A 417 21.84 0.09 4.52
N GLN A 418 23.00 0.77 4.39
CA GLN A 418 24.27 0.28 4.91
C GLN A 418 24.23 0.14 6.44
N ARG A 419 23.64 1.12 7.13
CA ARG A 419 23.45 1.07 8.59
C ARG A 419 22.53 -0.07 9.00
N GLY A 420 21.41 -0.26 8.30
CA GLY A 420 20.53 -1.41 8.55
C GLY A 420 21.25 -2.76 8.41
N ALA A 421 22.08 -2.91 7.36
CA ALA A 421 22.89 -4.12 7.17
C ALA A 421 23.96 -4.30 8.26
N GLU A 422 24.56 -3.21 8.75
CA GLU A 422 25.49 -3.22 9.88
C GLU A 422 24.78 -3.66 11.18
N GLU A 423 23.60 -3.10 11.47
CA GLU A 423 22.78 -3.46 12.65
C GLU A 423 22.47 -4.96 12.70
N ILE A 424 22.03 -5.56 11.57
CA ILE A 424 21.79 -7.02 11.50
C ILE A 424 23.07 -7.80 11.69
N ARG A 425 24.17 -7.39 11.04
CA ARG A 425 25.46 -8.07 11.17
C ARG A 425 25.99 -8.06 12.61
N GLU A 426 25.88 -6.94 13.30
CA GLU A 426 26.27 -6.82 14.71
C GLU A 426 25.40 -7.70 15.61
N LEU A 427 24.09 -7.68 15.38
CA LEU A 427 23.13 -8.47 16.13
C LEU A 427 23.36 -9.98 16.01
N PHE A 428 23.78 -10.45 14.84
CA PHE A 428 24.03 -11.86 14.52
C PHE A 428 25.52 -12.23 14.39
N ARG A 429 26.38 -11.51 15.10
CA ARG A 429 27.83 -11.81 15.28
C ARG A 429 28.64 -11.88 13.97
N GLY A 430 28.25 -11.11 12.98
CA GLY A 430 28.96 -10.98 11.70
C GLY A 430 28.30 -11.68 10.52
N ASP A 431 27.26 -12.48 10.74
CA ASP A 431 26.55 -13.15 9.66
C ASP A 431 25.63 -12.20 8.90
N ARG A 432 25.64 -12.31 7.56
CA ARG A 432 24.72 -11.58 6.68
C ARG A 432 23.48 -12.43 6.44
N LEU A 433 22.55 -12.43 7.39
CA LEU A 433 21.34 -13.24 7.34
C LEU A 433 20.20 -12.61 6.54
N PHE A 434 20.31 -11.33 6.18
CA PHE A 434 19.28 -10.61 5.42
C PHE A 434 19.92 -9.52 4.54
N ASP A 435 19.44 -9.38 3.29
CA ASP A 435 20.15 -8.57 2.29
C ASP A 435 19.89 -7.06 2.38
N PHE A 436 18.68 -6.61 2.67
CA PHE A 436 18.31 -5.20 2.62
C PHE A 436 17.44 -4.76 3.81
N PRO A 437 17.90 -4.94 5.05
CA PRO A 437 17.12 -4.50 6.21
C PRO A 437 17.06 -2.98 6.25
N LYS A 438 15.91 -2.43 6.63
CA LYS A 438 15.82 -0.99 6.92
C LYS A 438 16.49 -0.67 8.24
N PRO A 439 17.17 0.49 8.36
CA PRO A 439 17.82 0.90 9.61
C PRO A 439 16.77 1.23 10.68
N GLU A 440 17.04 0.86 11.91
CA GLU A 440 16.16 1.17 13.05
C GLU A 440 15.92 2.69 13.20
N ARG A 441 16.91 3.51 12.90
CA ARG A 441 16.79 4.98 12.97
C ARG A 441 15.70 5.53 12.03
N LEU A 442 15.55 4.98 10.83
CA LEU A 442 14.49 5.37 9.91
C LEU A 442 13.12 5.02 10.50
N ILE A 443 12.96 3.77 10.89
CA ILE A 443 11.70 3.26 11.43
C ILE A 443 11.33 3.96 12.74
N TYR A 444 12.30 4.25 13.59
CA TYR A 444 12.12 5.07 14.81
C TYR A 444 11.44 6.41 14.51
N ASN A 445 11.94 7.14 13.52
CA ASN A 445 11.36 8.43 13.17
C ASN A 445 9.98 8.27 12.53
N LEU A 446 9.75 7.23 11.72
CA LEU A 446 8.43 6.94 11.13
C LEU A 446 7.40 6.59 12.22
N ILE A 447 7.73 5.72 13.17
CA ILE A 447 6.87 5.39 14.32
C ILE A 447 6.60 6.62 15.16
N LYS A 448 7.61 7.44 15.41
CA LYS A 448 7.48 8.65 16.23
C LYS A 448 6.53 9.69 15.64
N ILE A 449 6.55 9.87 14.32
CA ILE A 449 5.64 10.82 13.66
C ILE A 449 4.23 10.28 13.45
N SER A 450 4.00 8.97 13.61
CA SER A 450 2.74 8.30 13.26
C SER A 450 1.99 7.67 14.43
N SER A 451 2.62 7.55 15.61
CA SER A 451 2.02 6.88 16.77
C SER A 451 2.54 7.39 18.11
N GLU A 452 1.81 7.10 19.17
CA GLU A 452 2.19 7.32 20.56
C GLU A 452 2.45 5.99 21.28
N GLU A 453 2.94 6.04 22.54
CA GLU A 453 3.12 4.84 23.36
C GLU A 453 1.79 4.09 23.56
N GLY A 454 1.83 2.76 23.41
CA GLY A 454 0.65 1.90 23.49
C GLY A 454 -0.16 1.79 22.19
N ASP A 455 0.08 2.64 21.20
CA ASP A 455 -0.58 2.53 19.90
C ASP A 455 -0.14 1.26 19.14
N LEU A 456 -1.04 0.74 18.30
CA LEU A 456 -0.81 -0.46 17.50
C LEU A 456 -0.22 -0.13 16.13
N VAL A 457 0.94 -0.72 15.83
CA VAL A 457 1.68 -0.61 14.57
C VAL A 457 1.56 -1.93 13.80
N LEU A 458 1.28 -1.86 12.51
CA LEU A 458 1.22 -3.02 11.61
C LEU A 458 2.30 -2.92 10.53
N ASP A 459 3.03 -4.02 10.32
CA ASP A 459 3.90 -4.23 9.17
C ASP A 459 3.61 -5.59 8.55
N PHE A 460 2.99 -5.61 7.36
CA PHE A 460 2.65 -6.84 6.67
C PHE A 460 3.64 -7.22 5.54
N PHE A 461 4.81 -6.57 5.54
CA PHE A 461 6.01 -6.94 4.81
C PHE A 461 7.20 -6.91 5.78
N MET A 462 7.08 -7.68 6.86
CA MET A 462 7.92 -7.55 8.05
C MET A 462 9.42 -7.75 7.79
N GLY A 463 9.77 -8.60 6.82
CA GLY A 463 11.15 -8.89 6.45
C GLY A 463 12.01 -9.30 7.64
N SER A 464 13.07 -8.54 7.91
CA SER A 464 13.98 -8.78 9.04
C SER A 464 13.43 -8.37 10.41
N GLY A 465 12.19 -7.91 10.51
CA GLY A 465 11.56 -7.52 11.77
C GLY A 465 11.97 -6.15 12.32
N THR A 466 12.49 -5.24 11.49
CA THR A 466 12.94 -3.93 11.97
C THR A 466 11.81 -3.13 12.59
N THR A 467 10.64 -3.08 11.94
CA THR A 467 9.48 -2.32 12.44
C THR A 467 9.02 -2.86 13.80
N ALA A 468 8.92 -4.18 13.94
CA ALA A 468 8.53 -4.83 15.19
C ALA A 468 9.57 -4.57 16.31
N ALA A 469 10.87 -4.68 16.02
CA ALA A 469 11.95 -4.41 16.98
C ALA A 469 11.90 -2.97 17.50
N VAL A 470 11.74 -2.00 16.60
CA VAL A 470 11.64 -0.58 16.96
C VAL A 470 10.37 -0.29 17.73
N ALA A 471 9.21 -0.81 17.30
CA ALA A 471 7.95 -0.65 18.00
C ALA A 471 8.04 -1.19 19.44
N HIS A 472 8.64 -2.37 19.59
CA HIS A 472 8.88 -2.98 20.90
C HIS A 472 9.74 -2.09 21.82
N LYS A 473 10.90 -1.63 21.32
CA LYS A 473 11.80 -0.73 22.08
C LYS A 473 11.16 0.62 22.44
N MET A 474 10.16 1.05 21.65
CA MET A 474 9.43 2.31 21.85
C MET A 474 8.13 2.14 22.64
N ASN A 475 7.84 0.98 23.21
CA ASN A 475 6.60 0.66 23.93
C ASN A 475 5.33 0.85 23.06
N ARG A 476 5.43 0.56 21.75
CA ARG A 476 4.27 0.43 20.86
C ARG A 476 3.89 -1.03 20.78
N GLN A 477 2.61 -1.29 20.67
CA GLN A 477 2.11 -2.60 20.30
C GLN A 477 2.35 -2.83 18.80
N TYR A 478 2.55 -4.07 18.39
CA TYR A 478 2.80 -4.34 16.97
C TYR A 478 2.22 -5.67 16.49
N ILE A 479 1.90 -5.70 15.19
CA ILE A 479 1.61 -6.91 14.43
C ILE A 479 2.59 -6.93 13.25
N GLY A 480 3.32 -8.03 13.10
CA GLY A 480 4.20 -8.28 11.96
C GLY A 480 3.77 -9.51 11.18
N ILE A 481 3.75 -9.43 9.84
CA ILE A 481 3.39 -10.55 8.98
C ILE A 481 4.51 -10.80 7.98
N GLU A 482 4.93 -12.06 7.84
CA GLU A 482 5.93 -12.51 6.87
C GLU A 482 5.64 -13.94 6.45
N GLN A 483 5.75 -14.22 5.15
CA GLN A 483 5.49 -15.57 4.64
C GLN A 483 6.74 -16.43 4.51
N MET A 484 7.93 -15.83 4.47
CA MET A 484 9.18 -16.52 4.20
C MET A 484 9.75 -17.19 5.45
N ASP A 485 10.43 -18.33 5.28
CA ASP A 485 10.99 -19.12 6.39
C ASP A 485 12.03 -18.37 7.23
N TYR A 486 12.67 -17.34 6.66
CA TYR A 486 13.59 -16.50 7.44
C TYR A 486 12.91 -15.73 8.58
N ILE A 487 11.58 -15.67 8.64
CA ILE A 487 10.86 -15.07 9.77
C ILE A 487 11.32 -15.70 11.10
N GLU A 488 11.49 -17.02 11.13
CA GLU A 488 11.90 -17.73 12.34
C GLU A 488 13.37 -17.49 12.67
N THR A 489 14.24 -17.57 11.65
CA THR A 489 15.70 -17.51 11.86
C THR A 489 16.24 -16.09 11.96
N VAL A 490 15.50 -15.08 11.49
CA VAL A 490 15.93 -13.68 11.52
C VAL A 490 15.00 -12.83 12.40
N ALA A 491 13.70 -12.71 12.05
CA ALA A 491 12.81 -11.77 12.71
C ALA A 491 12.49 -12.19 14.17
N VAL A 492 12.14 -13.47 14.40
CA VAL A 492 11.88 -14.01 15.74
C VAL A 492 13.14 -13.93 16.59
N GLU A 493 14.30 -14.35 16.07
CA GLU A 493 15.57 -14.30 16.77
C GLU A 493 16.00 -12.85 17.08
N ARG A 494 15.72 -11.89 16.20
CA ARG A 494 15.91 -10.45 16.47
C ARG A 494 15.07 -10.01 17.66
N LEU A 495 13.78 -10.35 17.68
CA LEU A 495 12.87 -9.95 18.75
C LEU A 495 13.23 -10.61 20.10
N LYS A 496 13.72 -11.85 20.11
CA LYS A 496 14.25 -12.48 21.32
C LYS A 496 15.42 -11.67 21.89
N LYS A 497 16.36 -11.23 21.04
CA LYS A 497 17.47 -10.36 21.47
C LYS A 497 16.99 -8.99 21.95
N VAL A 498 15.94 -8.43 21.37
CA VAL A 498 15.31 -7.20 21.85
C VAL A 498 14.74 -7.41 23.26
N ILE A 499 14.02 -8.52 23.51
CA ILE A 499 13.51 -8.89 24.83
C ILE A 499 14.68 -9.05 25.84
N ASP A 500 15.80 -9.61 25.42
CA ASP A 500 17.00 -9.77 26.24
C ASP A 500 17.74 -8.45 26.52
N GLY A 501 17.32 -7.34 25.87
CA GLY A 501 17.89 -6.01 26.10
C GLY A 501 19.14 -5.72 25.28
N GLU A 502 19.20 -6.18 24.02
CA GLU A 502 20.30 -5.84 23.11
C GLU A 502 20.46 -4.31 22.98
N GLN A 503 21.69 -3.84 22.73
CA GLN A 503 22.06 -2.43 22.81
C GLN A 503 22.38 -1.80 21.43
N GLY A 504 22.02 -2.46 20.33
CA GLY A 504 22.19 -1.94 18.96
C GLY A 504 21.11 -0.95 18.54
N GLY A 505 21.23 -0.45 17.33
CA GLY A 505 20.25 0.42 16.70
C GLY A 505 19.86 1.63 17.54
N ILE A 506 18.59 1.73 17.92
CA ILE A 506 18.04 2.85 18.73
C ILE A 506 18.04 2.59 20.23
N SER A 507 18.52 1.43 20.69
CA SER A 507 18.38 1.00 22.11
C SER A 507 18.88 2.06 23.11
N GLN A 508 20.00 2.71 22.82
CA GLN A 508 20.54 3.78 23.66
C GLN A 508 19.69 5.06 23.63
N ASP A 509 19.11 5.41 22.47
CA ASP A 509 18.31 6.62 22.32
C ASP A 509 17.00 6.56 23.12
N VAL A 510 16.46 5.36 23.29
CA VAL A 510 15.20 5.11 24.03
C VAL A 510 15.45 4.51 25.43
N ALA A 511 16.72 4.41 25.86
CA ALA A 511 17.14 3.79 27.13
C ALA A 511 16.55 2.37 27.30
N TRP A 512 16.59 1.57 26.25
CA TRP A 512 16.06 0.21 26.25
C TRP A 512 16.90 -0.71 27.13
N SER A 513 16.23 -1.49 27.97
CA SER A 513 16.87 -2.42 28.92
C SER A 513 16.33 -3.86 28.84
N GLY A 514 15.49 -4.12 27.83
CA GLY A 514 14.86 -5.43 27.64
C GLY A 514 13.49 -5.55 28.30
N GLY A 515 12.88 -6.73 28.14
CA GLY A 515 11.56 -7.06 28.64
C GLY A 515 10.48 -7.10 27.56
N GLY A 516 9.24 -7.29 27.99
CA GLY A 516 8.11 -7.48 27.08
C GLY A 516 7.97 -8.92 26.58
N SER A 517 7.09 -9.13 25.64
CA SER A 517 6.83 -10.43 25.02
C SER A 517 6.14 -10.24 23.66
N PHE A 518 6.13 -11.29 22.86
CA PHE A 518 5.29 -11.38 21.65
C PHE A 518 4.76 -12.80 21.47
N ILE A 519 3.66 -12.91 20.74
CA ILE A 519 3.09 -14.18 20.29
C ILE A 519 3.51 -14.39 18.85
N TYR A 520 4.02 -15.56 18.54
CA TYR A 520 4.24 -16.05 17.19
C TYR A 520 3.18 -17.09 16.86
N ALA A 521 2.59 -17.02 15.69
CA ALA A 521 1.64 -18.01 15.17
C ALA A 521 1.81 -18.17 13.66
N GLU A 522 1.42 -19.30 13.12
CA GLU A 522 1.47 -19.60 11.69
C GLU A 522 0.07 -19.80 11.14
N LEU A 523 -0.21 -19.33 9.92
CA LEU A 523 -1.43 -19.75 9.24
C LEU A 523 -1.31 -21.25 8.91
N MET A 524 -2.36 -22.02 9.19
CA MET A 524 -2.36 -23.47 8.99
C MET A 524 -2.50 -23.79 7.50
N ASP A 525 -1.39 -24.18 6.89
CA ASP A 525 -1.29 -24.55 5.48
C ASP A 525 -1.84 -25.97 5.26
N LYS A 526 -2.74 -26.14 4.26
CA LYS A 526 -3.24 -27.44 3.83
C LYS A 526 -2.16 -28.29 3.14
N ASN A 527 -1.15 -27.65 2.58
CA ASN A 527 -0.19 -28.27 1.67
C ASN A 527 1.15 -28.64 2.33
N ALA A 528 1.43 -28.17 3.53
CA ALA A 528 2.72 -28.42 4.19
C ALA A 528 3.06 -29.92 4.27
N THR A 529 2.08 -30.78 4.55
CA THR A 529 2.27 -32.22 4.62
C THR A 529 2.70 -32.82 3.27
N PHE A 530 2.14 -32.32 2.17
CA PHE A 530 2.51 -32.80 0.82
C PHE A 530 3.86 -32.27 0.37
N ILE A 531 4.19 -31.01 0.67
CA ILE A 531 5.52 -30.45 0.39
C ILE A 531 6.59 -31.25 1.11
N ASP A 532 6.40 -31.51 2.40
CA ASP A 532 7.33 -32.33 3.20
C ASP A 532 7.44 -33.75 2.65
N ALA A 533 6.33 -34.38 2.25
CA ALA A 533 6.32 -35.70 1.65
C ALA A 533 7.11 -35.71 0.31
N VAL A 534 6.88 -34.73 -0.57
CA VAL A 534 7.61 -34.59 -1.84
C VAL A 534 9.10 -34.34 -1.59
N LEU A 535 9.48 -33.45 -0.69
CA LEU A 535 10.88 -33.15 -0.40
C LEU A 535 11.63 -34.34 0.20
N ASN A 536 10.97 -35.14 1.04
CA ASN A 536 11.54 -36.30 1.71
C ASN A 536 11.50 -37.58 0.86
N SER A 537 10.79 -37.58 -0.29
CA SER A 537 10.74 -38.75 -1.21
C SER A 537 12.13 -39.08 -1.77
N LYS A 538 12.35 -40.36 -2.01
CA LYS A 538 13.64 -40.89 -2.48
C LYS A 538 13.57 -41.48 -3.91
N HIS A 539 12.38 -41.77 -4.41
CA HIS A 539 12.15 -42.39 -5.70
C HIS A 539 10.89 -41.86 -6.37
N SER A 540 10.85 -41.86 -7.72
CA SER A 540 9.72 -41.39 -8.53
C SER A 540 8.40 -42.10 -8.21
N ASP A 541 8.43 -43.36 -7.79
CA ASP A 541 7.23 -44.12 -7.43
C ASP A 541 6.58 -43.55 -6.14
N GLU A 542 7.38 -43.03 -5.19
CA GLU A 542 6.88 -42.33 -4.02
C GLU A 542 6.23 -41.00 -4.41
N LEU A 543 6.84 -40.26 -5.36
CA LEU A 543 6.26 -39.01 -5.87
C LEU A 543 4.93 -39.27 -6.59
N LYS A 544 4.79 -40.38 -7.35
CA LYS A 544 3.52 -40.77 -7.98
C LYS A 544 2.45 -41.04 -6.96
N ALA A 545 2.78 -41.80 -5.90
CA ALA A 545 1.83 -42.08 -4.82
C ALA A 545 1.37 -40.81 -4.09
N ILE A 546 2.29 -39.87 -3.81
CA ILE A 546 1.99 -38.57 -3.22
C ILE A 546 1.08 -37.77 -4.16
N PHE A 547 1.38 -37.73 -5.46
CA PHE A 547 0.59 -37.01 -6.45
C PHE A 547 -0.83 -37.58 -6.59
N ASP A 548 -0.98 -38.93 -6.53
CA ASP A 548 -2.29 -39.57 -6.55
C ASP A 548 -3.09 -39.29 -5.29
N ASP A 549 -2.45 -39.25 -4.11
CA ASP A 549 -3.05 -38.88 -2.86
C ASP A 549 -3.46 -37.39 -2.85
N MET A 550 -2.61 -36.53 -3.40
CA MET A 550 -2.94 -35.11 -3.63
C MET A 550 -4.19 -34.96 -4.51
N LYS A 551 -4.28 -35.69 -5.63
CA LYS A 551 -5.45 -35.65 -6.53
C LYS A 551 -6.75 -36.12 -5.84
N ALA A 552 -6.64 -37.02 -4.89
CA ALA A 552 -7.79 -37.56 -4.18
C ALA A 552 -8.25 -36.72 -2.99
N THR A 553 -7.33 -35.94 -2.40
CA THR A 553 -7.54 -35.29 -1.09
C THR A 553 -7.64 -33.77 -1.19
N LEU A 554 -6.98 -33.16 -2.19
CA LEU A 554 -7.02 -31.73 -2.40
C LEU A 554 -8.07 -31.39 -3.45
N ASP A 555 -8.93 -30.43 -3.14
CA ASP A 555 -9.67 -29.68 -4.15
C ASP A 555 -8.67 -28.86 -4.95
N PHE A 556 -8.03 -29.50 -5.91
CA PHE A 556 -7.23 -28.77 -6.86
C PHE A 556 -8.13 -27.81 -7.62
N ASP A 557 -7.81 -26.57 -7.55
CA ASP A 557 -8.35 -25.59 -8.45
C ASP A 557 -8.21 -26.15 -9.90
N PHE A 558 -9.32 -26.21 -10.63
CA PHE A 558 -9.43 -26.62 -12.04
C PHE A 558 -8.44 -25.91 -12.98
N ARG A 559 -7.63 -24.99 -12.47
CA ARG A 559 -6.59 -24.21 -13.17
C ARG A 559 -5.33 -25.00 -13.51
N VAL A 560 -5.17 -26.18 -12.96
CA VAL A 560 -4.09 -27.10 -13.36
C VAL A 560 -4.77 -28.27 -14.05
N ASP A 561 -4.61 -28.40 -15.38
CA ASP A 561 -4.99 -29.63 -16.04
C ASP A 561 -4.07 -30.75 -15.57
N LEU A 562 -4.48 -31.37 -14.46
CA LEU A 562 -3.74 -32.46 -13.83
C LEU A 562 -3.54 -33.67 -14.76
N GLN A 563 -4.36 -33.81 -15.84
CA GLN A 563 -4.20 -34.89 -16.81
C GLN A 563 -3.08 -34.60 -17.80
N GLU A 564 -2.92 -33.31 -18.18
CA GLU A 564 -1.81 -32.89 -19.06
C GLU A 564 -0.49 -32.87 -18.28
N VAL A 565 -0.54 -32.42 -17.03
CA VAL A 565 0.58 -32.43 -16.09
C VAL A 565 1.04 -33.88 -15.79
N ASP A 566 0.10 -34.82 -15.59
CA ASP A 566 0.37 -36.23 -15.26
C ASP A 566 1.19 -36.94 -16.35
N GLN A 567 1.01 -36.57 -17.62
CA GLN A 567 1.78 -37.17 -18.71
C GLN A 567 3.20 -36.61 -18.85
N SER A 568 3.41 -35.36 -18.54
CA SER A 568 4.69 -34.67 -18.79
C SER A 568 5.68 -34.76 -17.62
N ILE A 569 5.22 -34.80 -16.36
CA ILE A 569 6.12 -34.85 -15.19
C ILE A 569 6.97 -36.12 -15.15
N TRP A 570 6.37 -37.25 -15.49
CA TRP A 570 7.03 -38.56 -15.27
C TRP A 570 8.10 -38.88 -16.30
N ASP A 571 8.20 -38.09 -17.39
CA ASP A 571 9.27 -38.19 -18.39
C ASP A 571 10.53 -37.38 -17.98
N GLU A 572 10.42 -36.55 -16.94
CA GLU A 572 11.52 -35.73 -16.42
C GLU A 572 12.40 -36.49 -15.41
N ASP A 573 13.59 -35.96 -15.12
CA ASP A 573 14.43 -36.50 -14.06
C ASP A 573 13.81 -36.31 -12.66
N PHE A 574 14.25 -37.11 -11.70
CA PHE A 574 13.66 -37.15 -10.34
C PHE A 574 13.67 -35.80 -9.61
N GLU A 575 14.74 -35.01 -9.73
CA GLU A 575 14.84 -33.69 -9.11
C GLU A 575 13.92 -32.67 -9.79
N MET A 576 13.75 -32.81 -11.12
CA MET A 576 12.78 -31.97 -11.85
C MET A 576 11.34 -32.35 -11.50
N GLN A 577 11.03 -33.65 -11.37
CA GLN A 577 9.71 -34.11 -10.88
C GLN A 577 9.38 -33.50 -9.52
N LYS A 578 10.32 -33.51 -8.56
CA LYS A 578 10.14 -32.84 -7.25
C LYS A 578 9.86 -31.37 -7.43
N LYS A 579 10.65 -30.66 -8.23
CA LYS A 579 10.48 -29.22 -8.46
C LYS A 579 9.12 -28.87 -9.06
N ILE A 580 8.65 -29.67 -10.01
CA ILE A 580 7.36 -29.48 -10.66
C ILE A 580 6.23 -29.72 -9.65
N LEU A 581 6.29 -30.80 -8.84
CA LEU A 581 5.30 -31.09 -7.83
C LEU A 581 5.24 -30.00 -6.75
N VAL A 582 6.39 -29.55 -6.25
CA VAL A 582 6.44 -28.41 -5.32
C VAL A 582 5.83 -27.16 -5.95
N LYS A 583 6.12 -26.86 -7.24
CA LYS A 583 5.50 -25.72 -7.94
C LYS A 583 3.98 -25.85 -8.05
N ILE A 584 3.46 -27.04 -8.30
CA ILE A 584 2.02 -27.30 -8.35
C ILE A 584 1.40 -27.07 -6.97
N ILE A 585 2.04 -27.56 -5.91
CA ILE A 585 1.60 -27.37 -4.52
C ILE A 585 1.65 -25.89 -4.15
N ASP A 586 2.76 -25.20 -4.46
CA ASP A 586 2.93 -23.77 -4.17
C ASP A 586 1.90 -22.86 -4.89
N LYS A 587 1.49 -23.23 -6.12
CA LYS A 587 0.44 -22.51 -6.84
C LYS A 587 -0.93 -22.60 -6.17
N ASN A 588 -1.15 -23.66 -5.41
CA ASN A 588 -2.40 -23.97 -4.71
C ASN A 588 -2.25 -23.78 -3.20
N GLN A 589 -1.48 -22.77 -2.70
CA GLN A 589 -1.38 -22.48 -1.27
C GLN A 589 -2.77 -22.28 -0.66
N LEU A 590 -3.38 -23.37 -0.25
CA LEU A 590 -4.65 -23.40 0.44
C LEU A 590 -4.38 -23.45 1.94
N TYR A 591 -4.99 -22.54 2.68
CA TYR A 591 -4.98 -22.53 4.13
C TYR A 591 -6.33 -22.99 4.65
N HIS A 592 -6.36 -23.67 5.78
CA HIS A 592 -7.59 -24.07 6.43
C HIS A 592 -8.37 -22.85 6.92
N ASN A 593 -9.66 -22.82 6.61
CA ASN A 593 -10.56 -21.78 7.09
C ASN A 593 -10.95 -22.01 8.54
N TYR A 594 -11.14 -20.94 9.29
CA TYR A 594 -11.58 -21.02 10.69
C TYR A 594 -12.93 -21.72 10.83
N SER A 595 -13.83 -21.58 9.85
CA SER A 595 -15.10 -22.30 9.80
C SER A 595 -14.96 -23.83 9.83
N GLU A 596 -13.82 -24.37 9.43
CA GLU A 596 -13.50 -25.81 9.38
C GLU A 596 -12.86 -26.32 10.70
N ILE A 597 -12.62 -25.47 11.71
CA ILE A 597 -11.81 -25.81 12.90
C ILE A 597 -12.37 -26.97 13.73
N ASP A 598 -13.68 -27.21 13.67
CA ASP A 598 -14.36 -28.27 14.42
C ASP A 598 -14.42 -29.60 13.66
N ASP A 599 -13.96 -29.67 12.40
CA ASP A 599 -13.85 -30.90 11.63
C ASP A 599 -12.85 -31.86 12.28
N GLU A 600 -13.20 -33.13 12.43
CA GLU A 600 -12.38 -34.11 13.15
C GLU A 600 -10.97 -34.25 12.57
N THR A 601 -10.83 -34.19 11.25
CA THR A 601 -9.53 -34.27 10.56
C THR A 601 -8.64 -33.08 10.85
N ILE A 602 -9.19 -31.88 10.88
CA ILE A 602 -8.46 -30.63 11.15
C ILE A 602 -8.15 -30.54 12.64
N LYS A 603 -9.14 -30.79 13.47
CA LYS A 603 -8.98 -30.79 14.93
C LYS A 603 -7.93 -31.77 15.42
N SER A 604 -7.78 -32.93 14.78
CA SER A 604 -6.74 -33.91 15.12
C SER A 604 -5.31 -33.43 14.80
N GLN A 605 -5.15 -32.44 13.92
CA GLN A 605 -3.87 -31.85 13.54
C GLN A 605 -3.49 -30.64 14.42
N LEU A 606 -4.43 -30.13 15.20
CA LEU A 606 -4.21 -28.99 16.11
C LEU A 606 -3.89 -29.48 17.52
N SER A 607 -2.96 -28.80 18.18
CA SER A 607 -2.82 -28.94 19.62
C SER A 607 -4.02 -28.31 20.33
N GLN A 608 -4.34 -28.76 21.55
CA GLN A 608 -5.41 -28.14 22.33
C GLN A 608 -5.16 -26.63 22.55
N SER A 609 -3.90 -26.22 22.75
CA SER A 609 -3.55 -24.80 22.89
C SER A 609 -3.81 -24.01 21.62
N ASP A 610 -3.52 -24.57 20.43
CA ASP A 610 -3.81 -23.89 19.15
C ASP A 610 -5.29 -23.77 18.90
N TYR A 611 -6.07 -24.82 19.22
CA TYR A 611 -7.52 -24.78 19.13
C TYR A 611 -8.11 -23.66 19.99
N ASP A 612 -7.72 -23.61 21.27
CA ASP A 612 -8.17 -22.59 22.22
C ASP A 612 -7.70 -21.19 21.81
N PHE A 613 -6.46 -21.06 21.27
CA PHE A 613 -5.93 -19.81 20.74
C PHE A 613 -6.81 -19.26 19.62
N ASN A 614 -7.21 -20.11 18.65
CA ASN A 614 -8.08 -19.69 17.56
C ASN A 614 -9.45 -19.21 18.08
N LYS A 615 -10.06 -19.96 19.00
CA LYS A 615 -11.33 -19.54 19.64
C LYS A 615 -11.19 -18.18 20.33
N SER A 616 -10.10 -17.98 21.09
CA SER A 616 -9.78 -16.69 21.72
C SER A 616 -9.51 -15.59 20.72
N PHE A 617 -8.81 -15.89 19.62
CA PHE A 617 -8.47 -14.92 18.59
C PHE A 617 -9.70 -14.38 17.89
N TYR A 618 -10.66 -15.24 17.53
CA TYR A 618 -11.88 -14.87 16.83
C TYR A 618 -13.05 -14.51 17.77
N GLY A 619 -12.83 -14.48 19.09
CA GLY A 619 -13.78 -13.98 20.08
C GLY A 619 -14.91 -14.95 20.42
N GLU A 620 -14.72 -16.25 20.17
CA GLU A 620 -15.59 -17.31 20.65
C GLU A 620 -15.14 -17.78 22.04
N LYS A 621 -16.07 -17.88 22.99
CA LYS A 621 -15.79 -18.35 24.35
C LYS A 621 -16.02 -19.85 24.47
#